data_744a0b47aec0b23dcf1eddd5c06d7b45
#
_entry.id   744a0b47aec0b23dcf1eddd5c06d7b45
#
_cell.length_a   1.000
_cell.length_b   1.000
_cell.length_c   1.000
_cell.angle_alpha   90.00
_cell.angle_beta   90.00
_cell.angle_gamma   90.00
#
_symmetry.space_group_name_H-M   'P 1'
#
loop_
_entity.id
_entity.type
_entity.pdbx_description
1 polymer ?
#
loop_
_entity_poly.entity_id
_entity_poly.type
_entity_poly.pdbx_seq_one_letter_code
_entity_poly.pdbx_strand_id
1 'polypeptide(L)'
;LKFFSKLEQWNSIIVYEPYTYAFSKYMNPDVTKEMVLDKPIEAMSELMMSFWYVYDLETRIKKFAETVEEWKFDGVLLHENLSCRPNSCGLYDLKKHLMDDYDIPCLVITADMNDPRKLNELQVTNQIESFIEILKKRKKK
;
A
#
# COMPACT_ATOMS: atom_id res chain seq x y z
N LEU A 1 2.53 -12.17 -12.38
CA LEU A 1 3.38 -13.36 -12.23
C LEU A 1 4.87 -13.02 -12.36
N LYS A 2 5.34 -12.36 -13.43
CA LYS A 2 6.77 -12.01 -13.60
C LYS A 2 7.33 -11.11 -12.47
N PHE A 3 6.53 -10.19 -11.95
CA PHE A 3 6.95 -9.30 -10.88
C PHE A 3 7.21 -10.06 -9.56
N PHE A 4 6.30 -10.93 -9.15
CA PHE A 4 6.48 -11.73 -7.93
C PHE A 4 7.71 -12.65 -8.01
N SER A 5 7.96 -13.26 -9.18
CA SER A 5 9.17 -14.07 -9.39
C SER A 5 10.47 -13.25 -9.25
N LYS A 6 10.45 -11.96 -9.61
CA LYS A 6 11.61 -11.07 -9.39
C LYS A 6 11.80 -10.74 -7.91
N LEU A 7 10.71 -10.53 -7.15
CA LEU A 7 10.80 -10.30 -5.70
C LEU A 7 11.47 -11.48 -4.98
N GLU A 8 11.11 -12.70 -5.35
CA GLU A 8 11.77 -13.91 -4.81
C GLU A 8 13.27 -13.93 -5.09
N GLN A 9 13.69 -13.58 -6.31
CA GLN A 9 15.12 -13.48 -6.68
C GLN A 9 15.86 -12.45 -5.82
N TRP A 10 15.18 -11.39 -5.39
CA TRP A 10 15.74 -10.38 -4.50
C TRP A 10 15.60 -10.73 -3.01
N ASN A 11 15.10 -11.94 -2.71
CA ASN A 11 14.81 -12.38 -1.34
C ASN A 11 13.89 -11.41 -0.60
N SER A 12 12.79 -11.05 -1.25
CA SER A 12 11.81 -10.09 -0.76
C SER A 12 10.39 -10.57 -1.05
N ILE A 13 9.45 -10.21 -0.21
CA ILE A 13 8.03 -10.56 -0.35
C ILE A 13 7.15 -9.33 -0.12
N ILE A 14 5.98 -9.31 -0.75
CA ILE A 14 4.90 -8.39 -0.38
C ILE A 14 4.04 -9.10 0.66
N VAL A 15 3.94 -8.51 1.85
CA VAL A 15 3.18 -9.09 2.96
C VAL A 15 1.83 -8.43 3.16
N TYR A 16 1.63 -7.23 2.61
CA TYR A 16 0.38 -6.50 2.74
C TYR A 16 0.09 -5.68 1.48
N GLU A 17 -1.14 -5.72 1.02
CA GLU A 17 -1.62 -4.97 -0.12
C GLU A 17 -3.04 -4.43 0.16
N PRO A 18 -3.18 -3.12 0.44
CA PRO A 18 -4.46 -2.53 0.85
C PRO A 18 -5.59 -2.76 -0.14
N TYR A 19 -5.28 -2.78 -1.44
CA TYR A 19 -6.29 -2.97 -2.48
C TYR A 19 -6.92 -4.36 -2.44
N THR A 20 -6.10 -5.39 -2.31
CA THR A 20 -6.56 -6.78 -2.24
C THR A 20 -7.36 -7.07 -0.96
N TYR A 21 -6.98 -6.44 0.15
CA TYR A 21 -7.63 -6.63 1.45
C TYR A 21 -8.72 -5.60 1.75
N ALA A 22 -9.03 -4.70 0.82
CA ALA A 22 -9.94 -3.57 1.02
C ALA A 22 -11.33 -3.97 1.55
N PHE A 23 -11.82 -5.16 1.20
CA PHE A 23 -13.11 -5.69 1.63
C PHE A 23 -13.01 -6.82 2.67
N SER A 24 -11.83 -7.02 3.26
CA SER A 24 -11.66 -8.04 4.27
C SER A 24 -11.97 -7.49 5.67
N LYS A 25 -12.35 -8.38 6.59
CA LYS A 25 -12.55 -8.04 8.00
C LYS A 25 -11.29 -7.46 8.68
N TYR A 26 -10.12 -7.66 8.08
CA TYR A 26 -8.87 -7.08 8.58
C TYR A 26 -8.78 -5.57 8.38
N MET A 27 -9.54 -5.04 7.40
CA MET A 27 -9.60 -3.59 7.17
C MET A 27 -10.61 -2.90 8.09
N ASN A 28 -11.67 -3.62 8.50
CA ASN A 28 -12.63 -3.11 9.48
C ASN A 28 -13.07 -4.22 10.44
N PRO A 29 -12.36 -4.39 11.55
CA PRO A 29 -12.68 -5.40 12.56
C PRO A 29 -14.03 -5.17 13.26
N ASP A 30 -14.58 -3.95 13.18
CA ASP A 30 -15.84 -3.58 13.83
C ASP A 30 -17.08 -4.15 13.09
N VAL A 31 -16.91 -4.56 11.82
CA VAL A 31 -18.00 -5.22 11.06
C VAL A 31 -18.09 -6.68 11.47
N THR A 32 -19.05 -6.98 12.32
CA THR A 32 -19.28 -8.34 12.82
C THR A 32 -20.17 -9.18 11.92
N LYS A 33 -20.16 -10.51 12.11
CA LYS A 33 -21.03 -11.42 11.39
C LYS A 33 -22.53 -11.14 11.69
N GLU A 34 -22.84 -10.83 12.93
CA GLU A 34 -24.17 -10.46 13.38
C GLU A 34 -24.65 -9.19 12.68
N MET A 35 -23.78 -8.18 12.60
CA MET A 35 -24.09 -6.95 11.87
C MET A 35 -24.38 -7.22 10.39
N VAL A 36 -23.64 -8.11 9.74
CA VAL A 36 -23.86 -8.48 8.34
C VAL A 36 -25.21 -9.18 8.16
N LEU A 37 -25.64 -10.00 9.12
CA LEU A 37 -26.92 -10.74 9.05
C LEU A 37 -28.12 -9.86 9.39
N ASP A 38 -28.04 -9.06 10.44
CA ASP A 38 -29.15 -8.29 10.97
C ASP A 38 -29.31 -6.92 10.31
N LYS A 39 -28.19 -6.30 9.90
CA LYS A 39 -28.12 -4.95 9.34
C LYS A 39 -27.16 -4.89 8.14
N PRO A 40 -27.48 -5.59 7.05
CA PRO A 40 -26.53 -5.75 5.93
C PRO A 40 -26.17 -4.43 5.24
N ILE A 41 -27.07 -3.46 5.19
CA ILE A 41 -26.79 -2.15 4.58
C ILE A 41 -25.83 -1.32 5.44
N GLU A 42 -26.03 -1.31 6.75
CA GLU A 42 -25.15 -0.66 7.69
C GLU A 42 -23.78 -1.31 7.69
N ALA A 43 -23.71 -2.64 7.72
CA ALA A 43 -22.46 -3.39 7.63
C ALA A 43 -21.68 -3.07 6.35
N MET A 44 -22.38 -3.00 5.20
CA MET A 44 -21.77 -2.61 3.94
C MET A 44 -21.28 -1.17 3.96
N SER A 45 -22.04 -0.26 4.54
CA SER A 45 -21.67 1.16 4.66
C SER A 45 -20.40 1.32 5.51
N GLU A 46 -20.32 0.67 6.66
CA GLU A 46 -19.12 0.66 7.51
C GLU A 46 -17.91 0.09 6.77
N LEU A 47 -18.10 -1.02 6.06
CA LEU A 47 -17.02 -1.62 5.26
C LEU A 47 -16.54 -0.68 4.16
N MET A 48 -17.43 0.01 3.46
CA MET A 48 -17.09 0.97 2.41
C MET A 48 -16.40 2.23 2.97
N MET A 49 -16.79 2.68 4.16
CA MET A 49 -16.16 3.83 4.83
C MET A 49 -14.76 3.51 5.36
N SER A 50 -14.42 2.24 5.54
CA SER A 50 -13.06 1.81 5.90
C SER A 50 -12.12 1.64 4.70
N PHE A 51 -12.64 1.89 3.49
CA PHE A 51 -11.86 1.75 2.28
C PHE A 51 -10.78 2.83 2.19
N TRP A 52 -9.58 2.42 1.83
CA TRP A 52 -8.39 3.26 1.74
C TRP A 52 -8.59 4.63 1.06
N TYR A 53 -9.38 4.67 -0.01
CA TYR A 53 -9.60 5.87 -0.82
C TYR A 53 -10.57 6.88 -0.21
N VAL A 54 -11.31 6.49 0.82
CA VAL A 54 -12.29 7.36 1.50
C VAL A 54 -11.61 8.23 2.54
N TYR A 55 -10.47 7.80 3.07
CA TYR A 55 -9.76 8.53 4.10
C TYR A 55 -9.12 9.81 3.56
N ASP A 56 -9.15 10.87 4.36
CA ASP A 56 -8.30 12.03 4.17
C ASP A 56 -6.80 11.66 4.30
N LEU A 57 -5.94 12.59 3.91
CA LEU A 57 -4.50 12.34 3.87
C LEU A 57 -3.93 12.04 5.26
N GLU A 58 -4.35 12.78 6.29
CA GLU A 58 -3.86 12.62 7.66
C GLU A 58 -4.21 11.23 8.21
N THR A 59 -5.47 10.81 8.05
CA THR A 59 -5.93 9.48 8.42
C THR A 59 -5.18 8.38 7.66
N ARG A 60 -4.91 8.58 6.36
CA ARG A 60 -4.11 7.63 5.57
C ARG A 60 -2.69 7.49 6.10
N ILE A 61 -2.01 8.60 6.38
CA ILE A 61 -0.65 8.60 6.94
C ILE A 61 -0.62 7.80 8.24
N LYS A 62 -1.52 8.11 9.16
CA LYS A 62 -1.61 7.44 10.46
C LYS A 62 -1.86 5.93 10.31
N LYS A 63 -2.85 5.53 9.52
CA LYS A 63 -3.16 4.11 9.29
C LYS A 63 -2.02 3.36 8.61
N PHE A 64 -1.29 3.99 7.71
CA PHE A 64 -0.10 3.37 7.11
C PHE A 64 1.00 3.16 8.15
N ALA A 65 1.28 4.15 8.96
CA ALA A 65 2.30 4.05 10.00
C ALA A 65 1.94 2.94 11.00
N GLU A 66 0.68 2.90 11.47
CA GLU A 66 0.16 1.83 12.35
C GLU A 66 0.30 0.44 11.69
N THR A 67 -0.04 0.32 10.40
CA THR A 67 0.07 -0.95 9.67
C THR A 67 1.53 -1.40 9.52
N VAL A 68 2.43 -0.46 9.24
CA VAL A 68 3.88 -0.77 9.14
C VAL A 68 4.42 -1.27 10.47
N GLU A 69 4.02 -0.65 11.57
CA GLU A 69 4.44 -1.04 12.93
C GLU A 69 3.87 -2.40 13.32
N GLU A 70 2.58 -2.63 13.09
CA GLU A 70 1.90 -3.89 13.40
C GLU A 70 2.51 -5.08 12.63
N TRP A 71 2.73 -4.92 11.33
CA TRP A 71 3.22 -5.98 10.46
C TRP A 71 4.74 -6.00 10.30
N LYS A 72 5.42 -5.01 10.88
CA LYS A 72 6.90 -4.87 10.85
C LYS A 72 7.48 -4.88 9.44
N PHE A 73 6.90 -4.09 8.54
CA PHE A 73 7.42 -3.94 7.18
C PHE A 73 8.80 -3.28 7.20
N ASP A 74 9.67 -3.74 6.33
CA ASP A 74 10.98 -3.11 6.12
C ASP A 74 10.86 -1.81 5.30
N GLY A 75 9.79 -1.64 4.50
CA GLY A 75 9.51 -0.45 3.70
C GLY A 75 8.20 -0.53 2.93
N VAL A 76 7.82 0.56 2.30
CA VAL A 76 6.55 0.71 1.58
C VAL A 76 6.79 1.04 0.10
N LEU A 77 6.12 0.32 -0.77
CA LEU A 77 6.07 0.59 -2.21
C LEU A 77 4.73 1.22 -2.55
N LEU A 78 4.76 2.46 -3.00
CA LEU A 78 3.58 3.24 -3.38
C LEU A 78 3.43 3.23 -4.90
N HIS A 79 2.26 2.88 -5.40
CA HIS A 79 1.97 2.87 -6.83
C HIS A 79 1.18 4.13 -7.22
N GLU A 80 1.82 5.01 -7.99
CA GLU A 80 1.15 6.13 -8.65
C GLU A 80 0.50 5.61 -9.94
N ASN A 81 -0.80 5.39 -9.87
CA ASN A 81 -1.58 4.99 -11.04
C ASN A 81 -2.03 6.24 -11.81
N LEU A 82 -1.50 6.44 -13.01
CA LEU A 82 -1.71 7.66 -13.80
C LEU A 82 -3.18 7.90 -14.17
N SER A 83 -3.97 6.86 -14.35
CA SER A 83 -5.40 6.96 -14.68
C SER A 83 -6.34 6.97 -13.47
N CYS A 84 -5.83 6.76 -12.24
CA CYS A 84 -6.65 6.68 -11.03
C CYS A 84 -6.31 7.79 -10.04
N ARG A 85 -7.04 8.91 -10.12
CA ARG A 85 -6.84 10.06 -9.22
C ARG A 85 -7.01 9.73 -7.74
N PRO A 86 -8.05 8.99 -7.28
CA PRO A 86 -8.20 8.66 -5.87
C PRO A 86 -7.01 7.91 -5.29
N ASN A 87 -6.36 7.06 -6.09
CA ASN A 87 -5.17 6.33 -5.67
C ASN A 87 -3.91 7.22 -5.62
N SER A 88 -3.79 8.16 -6.54
CA SER A 88 -2.55 8.94 -6.74
C SER A 88 -2.56 10.29 -6.02
N CYS A 89 -3.73 10.81 -5.65
CA CYS A 89 -3.84 12.09 -4.96
C CYS A 89 -3.20 12.01 -3.55
N GLY A 90 -2.31 12.95 -3.25
CA GLY A 90 -1.60 13.04 -1.97
C GLY A 90 -0.54 11.94 -1.75
N LEU A 91 -0.18 11.16 -2.77
CA LEU A 91 0.75 10.05 -2.63
C LEU A 91 2.18 10.51 -2.27
N TYR A 92 2.62 11.63 -2.83
CA TYR A 92 3.94 12.20 -2.51
C TYR A 92 3.98 12.84 -1.12
N ASP A 93 2.88 13.43 -0.68
CA ASP A 93 2.74 13.93 0.69
C ASP A 93 2.73 12.76 1.67
N LEU A 94 1.98 11.70 1.37
CA LEU A 94 2.00 10.45 2.14
C LEU A 94 3.43 9.90 2.25
N LYS A 95 4.15 9.78 1.13
CA LYS A 95 5.55 9.34 1.12
C LYS A 95 6.41 10.22 2.03
N LYS A 96 6.29 11.54 1.88
CA LYS A 96 7.06 12.50 2.66
C LYS A 96 6.86 12.31 4.16
N HIS A 97 5.61 12.28 4.60
CA HIS A 97 5.28 12.08 6.02
C HIS A 97 5.74 10.73 6.55
N LEU A 98 5.56 9.64 5.80
CA LEU A 98 6.04 8.32 6.22
C LEU A 98 7.57 8.29 6.40
N MET A 99 8.30 9.00 5.54
CA MET A 99 9.76 9.06 5.63
C MET A 99 10.25 10.02 6.72
N ASP A 100 9.66 11.22 6.82
CA ASP A 100 10.15 12.29 7.69
C ASP A 100 9.69 12.11 9.15
N ASP A 101 8.44 11.69 9.37
CA ASP A 101 7.84 11.64 10.70
C ASP A 101 7.93 10.24 11.33
N TYR A 102 7.98 9.18 10.51
CA TYR A 102 7.96 7.78 10.98
C TYR A 102 9.21 6.97 10.60
N ASP A 103 10.16 7.57 9.91
CA ASP A 103 11.39 6.90 9.43
C ASP A 103 11.13 5.64 8.59
N ILE A 104 9.98 5.58 7.89
CA ILE A 104 9.57 4.46 7.04
C ILE A 104 10.09 4.68 5.62
N PRO A 105 10.99 3.83 5.09
CA PRO A 105 11.45 3.95 3.71
C PRO A 105 10.31 3.75 2.72
N CYS A 106 10.19 4.67 1.76
CA CYS A 106 9.14 4.62 0.75
C CYS A 106 9.68 4.81 -0.66
N LEU A 107 9.27 3.96 -1.59
CA LEU A 107 9.48 4.13 -3.03
C LEU A 107 8.14 4.39 -3.71
N VAL A 108 8.06 5.42 -4.56
CA VAL A 108 6.94 5.61 -5.50
C VAL A 108 7.35 5.06 -6.86
N ILE A 109 6.52 4.19 -7.41
CA ILE A 109 6.59 3.74 -8.80
C ILE A 109 5.41 4.31 -9.57
N THR A 110 5.68 4.82 -10.77
CA THR A 110 4.66 5.40 -11.64
C THR A 110 4.36 4.43 -12.79
N ALA A 111 3.10 4.04 -12.91
CA ALA A 111 2.62 3.18 -13.98
C ALA A 111 1.11 3.42 -14.21
N ASP A 112 0.54 2.75 -15.20
CA ASP A 112 -0.89 2.77 -15.44
C ASP A 112 -1.43 1.33 -15.46
N MET A 113 -2.53 1.10 -14.76
CA MET A 113 -3.15 -0.24 -14.70
C MET A 113 -3.76 -0.67 -16.03
N ASN A 114 -4.17 0.30 -16.87
CA ASN A 114 -4.92 0.03 -18.10
C ASN A 114 -4.11 0.29 -19.36
N ASP A 115 -3.05 1.11 -19.29
CA ASP A 115 -2.22 1.44 -20.45
C ASP A 115 -0.79 0.90 -20.28
N PRO A 116 -0.47 -0.27 -20.85
CA PRO A 116 0.85 -0.87 -20.75
C PRO A 116 1.97 -0.01 -21.37
N ARG A 117 1.64 0.95 -22.24
CA ARG A 117 2.62 1.88 -22.83
C ARG A 117 3.17 2.87 -21.81
N LYS A 118 2.49 3.02 -20.66
CA LYS A 118 2.89 3.88 -19.55
C LYS A 118 3.77 3.15 -18.53
N LEU A 119 4.02 1.87 -18.73
CA LEU A 119 4.94 1.09 -17.89
C LEU A 119 6.31 0.98 -18.57
N ASN A 120 7.33 1.58 -17.95
CA ASN A 120 8.71 1.28 -18.29
C ASN A 120 9.21 0.17 -17.37
N GLU A 121 9.08 -1.08 -17.80
CA GLU A 121 9.39 -2.27 -16.99
C GLU A 121 10.84 -2.28 -16.49
N LEU A 122 11.79 -1.86 -17.33
CA LEU A 122 13.21 -1.81 -16.96
C LEU A 122 13.46 -0.78 -15.85
N GLN A 123 12.91 0.43 -16.02
CA GLN A 123 13.06 1.50 -15.04
C GLN A 123 12.45 1.11 -13.69
N VAL A 124 11.23 0.60 -13.69
CA VAL A 124 10.53 0.17 -12.47
C VAL A 124 11.30 -0.97 -11.78
N THR A 125 11.79 -1.95 -12.55
CA THR A 125 12.61 -3.04 -12.03
C THR A 125 13.85 -2.51 -11.32
N ASN A 126 14.61 -1.62 -11.96
CA ASN A 126 15.83 -1.04 -11.38
C ASN A 126 15.56 -0.20 -10.13
N GLN A 127 14.46 0.55 -10.11
CA GLN A 127 14.05 1.32 -8.94
C GLN A 127 13.73 0.42 -7.74
N ILE A 128 12.98 -0.65 -7.96
CA ILE A 128 12.62 -1.60 -6.90
C ILE A 128 13.85 -2.35 -6.40
N GLU A 129 14.72 -2.82 -7.29
CA GLU A 129 15.97 -3.47 -6.92
C GLU A 129 16.84 -2.59 -6.03
N SER A 130 17.06 -1.35 -6.45
CA SER A 130 17.80 -0.35 -5.68
C SER A 130 17.16 -0.07 -4.32
N PHE A 131 15.83 -0.01 -4.27
CA PHE A 131 15.09 0.19 -3.02
C PHE A 131 15.28 -1.00 -2.07
N ILE A 132 15.17 -2.22 -2.56
CA ILE A 132 15.39 -3.44 -1.77
C ILE A 132 16.82 -3.49 -1.21
N GLU A 133 17.81 -3.05 -1.97
CA GLU A 133 19.19 -2.95 -1.47
C GLU A 133 19.32 -1.93 -0.32
N ILE A 134 18.61 -0.81 -0.42
CA ILE A 134 18.57 0.18 0.66
C ILE A 134 17.96 -0.45 1.93
N LEU A 135 16.83 -1.16 1.80
CA LEU A 135 16.19 -1.84 2.92
C LEU A 135 17.12 -2.85 3.59
N LYS A 136 17.80 -3.69 2.79
CA LYS A 136 18.78 -4.67 3.29
C LYS A 136 19.94 -4.02 4.06
N LYS A 137 20.42 -2.86 3.61
CA LYS A 137 21.48 -2.09 4.31
C LYS A 137 20.97 -1.51 5.63
N ARG A 138 19.72 -1.04 5.70
CA ARG A 138 19.11 -0.54 6.96
C ARG A 138 18.96 -1.65 7.99
N LYS A 139 18.56 -2.84 7.59
CA LYS A 139 18.35 -3.99 8.48
C LYS A 139 19.64 -4.54 9.11
N LYS A 140 20.80 -4.22 8.53
CA LYS A 140 22.12 -4.64 9.04
C LYS A 140 22.72 -3.67 10.06
N LYS A 141 22.12 -2.51 10.25
CA LYS A 141 22.51 -1.52 11.27
C LYS A 141 21.69 -1.71 12.53
#